data_1676cecab724644556754ed9f63ff6e0
#
_entry.id   1676cecab724644556754ed9f63ff6e0
#
_cell.length_a   1.000
_cell.length_b   1.000
_cell.length_c   1.000
_cell.angle_alpha   90.00
_cell.angle_beta   90.00
_cell.angle_gamma   90.00
#
_symmetry.space_group_name_H-M   'P 1'
#
loop_
_entity.id
_entity.type
_entity.pdbx_description
1 polymer ?
#
loop_
_entity_poly.entity_id
_entity_poly.type
_entity_poly.pdbx_seq_one_letter_code
_entity_poly.pdbx_strand_id
1 'polypeptide(L)'
;IQTGFWPSAQGITNNDMYYHNIGAAASRPFGGTDSNYEDPTLASVMGNVDYTLYNKYSLSVSMRGDGSSMVGNDHTWGFFPSVSLSWDMKQEKWLRSLQKITMLKLRTGYGRSGNLGGISSYTTLNTVRQNGIVSVNSSPTVTMGMISNNNPDLKWETRATWNIGADLGLWNNRLVLTAEYYYSKTTDMLYAYDVPVPPFAYDKLLANLGSMSNQGL
;
A
#
# COMPACT_ATOMS: atom_id res chain seq x y z
N ILE A 1 -26.67 2.17 -20.20
CA ILE A 1 -26.16 2.54 -21.55
C ILE A 1 -24.80 1.89 -21.66
N GLN A 2 -24.71 0.85 -22.47
CA GLN A 2 -23.44 0.16 -22.74
C GLN A 2 -22.83 0.83 -23.97
N THR A 3 -21.84 1.71 -23.76
CA THR A 3 -21.07 2.28 -24.87
C THR A 3 -20.05 1.25 -25.32
N GLY A 4 -20.26 0.64 -26.46
CA GLY A 4 -19.31 -0.28 -27.07
C GLY A 4 -18.13 0.50 -27.65
N PHE A 5 -16.92 0.17 -27.24
CA PHE A 5 -15.66 0.63 -27.83
C PHE A 5 -15.13 -0.48 -28.75
N TRP A 6 -14.92 -0.17 -30.03
CA TRP A 6 -14.48 -1.14 -31.04
C TRP A 6 -13.07 -0.79 -31.54
N PRO A 7 -12.00 -1.10 -30.78
CA PRO A 7 -10.66 -0.89 -31.27
C PRO A 7 -10.32 -1.85 -32.40
N SER A 8 -9.61 -1.39 -33.42
CA SER A 8 -9.10 -2.23 -34.49
C SER A 8 -7.59 -2.07 -34.60
N ALA A 9 -6.88 -3.18 -34.76
CA ALA A 9 -5.46 -3.22 -34.97
C ALA A 9 -5.12 -4.39 -35.90
N GLN A 10 -4.06 -4.25 -36.70
CA GLN A 10 -3.60 -5.28 -37.66
C GLN A 10 -2.11 -5.57 -37.46
N GLY A 11 -1.71 -6.80 -37.80
CA GLY A 11 -0.31 -7.19 -37.70
C GLY A 11 0.14 -7.45 -36.27
N ILE A 12 -0.72 -8.08 -35.45
CA ILE A 12 -0.34 -8.60 -34.14
C ILE A 12 0.51 -9.85 -34.39
N THR A 13 1.75 -9.81 -33.92
CA THR A 13 2.75 -10.88 -34.16
C THR A 13 2.59 -12.08 -33.23
N ASN A 14 1.91 -11.91 -32.10
CA ASN A 14 1.63 -12.98 -31.13
C ASN A 14 0.17 -12.94 -30.69
N ASN A 15 -0.56 -13.99 -31.00
CA ASN A 15 -1.96 -14.14 -30.62
C ASN A 15 -2.17 -14.46 -29.14
N ASP A 16 -1.15 -14.82 -28.38
CA ASP A 16 -1.25 -15.10 -26.95
C ASP A 16 -1.57 -13.85 -26.13
N MET A 17 -1.34 -12.66 -26.70
CA MET A 17 -1.68 -11.41 -26.06
C MET A 17 -3.16 -11.04 -26.13
N TYR A 18 -3.94 -11.66 -27.00
CA TYR A 18 -5.36 -11.33 -27.24
C TYR A 18 -5.60 -9.81 -27.34
N TYR A 19 -6.61 -9.30 -26.61
CA TYR A 19 -6.94 -7.87 -26.54
C TYR A 19 -6.14 -7.11 -25.46
N HIS A 20 -5.25 -7.79 -24.74
CA HIS A 20 -4.55 -7.21 -23.59
C HIS A 20 -3.45 -6.20 -23.98
N ASN A 21 -2.96 -6.25 -25.23
CA ASN A 21 -1.94 -5.32 -25.71
C ASN A 21 -2.14 -5.00 -27.20
N ILE A 22 -3.20 -4.30 -27.52
CA ILE A 22 -3.50 -3.83 -28.89
C ILE A 22 -2.41 -2.85 -29.39
N GLY A 23 -1.78 -2.14 -28.44
CA GLY A 23 -0.67 -1.22 -28.74
C GLY A 23 0.55 -1.87 -29.40
N ALA A 24 0.72 -3.19 -29.29
CA ALA A 24 1.80 -3.95 -29.94
C ALA A 24 1.55 -4.24 -31.44
N ALA A 25 0.40 -3.89 -31.97
CA ALA A 25 0.08 -4.12 -33.40
C ALA A 25 0.93 -3.24 -34.32
N ALA A 26 1.35 -3.79 -35.45
CA ALA A 26 2.14 -3.10 -36.48
C ALA A 26 1.36 -1.93 -37.12
N SER A 27 0.05 -2.04 -37.24
CA SER A 27 -0.82 -1.01 -37.80
C SER A 27 -2.03 -0.75 -36.90
N ARG A 28 -2.23 0.51 -36.55
CA ARG A 28 -3.36 1.03 -35.75
C ARG A 28 -4.04 2.15 -36.52
N PRO A 29 -5.03 1.86 -37.38
CA PRO A 29 -5.59 2.81 -38.33
C PRO A 29 -6.21 4.06 -37.68
N PHE A 30 -6.62 3.99 -36.41
CA PHE A 30 -7.20 5.14 -35.70
C PHE A 30 -6.24 5.79 -34.71
N GLY A 31 -4.94 5.63 -34.84
CA GLY A 31 -3.89 6.25 -34.00
C GLY A 31 -4.21 6.25 -32.49
N GLY A 32 -3.25 5.92 -31.65
CA GLY A 32 -3.43 5.98 -30.21
C GLY A 32 -4.34 4.91 -29.57
N THR A 33 -4.85 3.94 -30.35
CA THR A 33 -5.56 2.78 -29.80
C THR A 33 -4.58 1.89 -29.05
N ASP A 34 -4.83 1.71 -27.77
CA ASP A 34 -3.99 0.89 -26.86
C ASP A 34 -4.88 0.13 -25.90
N SER A 35 -4.38 -0.96 -25.33
CA SER A 35 -5.02 -1.67 -24.25
C SER A 35 -3.97 -2.11 -23.23
N ASN A 36 -4.35 -2.14 -21.97
CA ASN A 36 -3.52 -2.56 -20.86
C ASN A 36 -4.27 -3.63 -20.06
N TYR A 37 -3.53 -4.59 -19.56
CA TYR A 37 -4.06 -5.60 -18.65
C TYR A 37 -3.16 -5.67 -17.42
N GLU A 38 -3.74 -5.50 -16.26
CA GLU A 38 -3.07 -5.63 -14.98
C GLU A 38 -3.82 -6.61 -14.09
N ASP A 39 -3.09 -7.57 -13.54
CA ASP A 39 -3.64 -8.60 -12.66
C ASP A 39 -2.77 -8.72 -11.39
N PRO A 40 -2.83 -7.71 -10.50
CA PRO A 40 -2.10 -7.79 -9.24
C PRO A 40 -2.76 -8.82 -8.30
N THR A 41 -1.95 -9.72 -7.78
CA THR A 41 -2.39 -10.72 -6.82
C THR A 41 -2.04 -10.26 -5.41
N LEU A 42 -3.04 -10.31 -4.51
CA LEU A 42 -2.89 -10.05 -3.09
C LEU A 42 -3.38 -11.28 -2.30
N ALA A 43 -2.58 -11.70 -1.32
CA ALA A 43 -2.94 -12.76 -0.39
C ALA A 43 -2.74 -12.27 1.05
N SER A 44 -3.70 -12.52 1.93
CA SER A 44 -3.64 -12.07 3.32
C SER A 44 -3.97 -13.19 4.28
N VAL A 45 -3.20 -13.27 5.36
CA VAL A 45 -3.47 -14.16 6.50
C VAL A 45 -3.47 -13.30 7.76
N MET A 46 -4.50 -13.44 8.60
CA MET A 46 -4.59 -12.70 9.85
C MET A 46 -5.05 -13.56 11.00
N GLY A 47 -4.57 -13.20 12.20
CA GLY A 47 -5.03 -13.74 13.47
C GLY A 47 -5.20 -12.64 14.50
N ASN A 48 -6.20 -12.77 15.35
CA ASN A 48 -6.48 -11.84 16.44
C ASN A 48 -6.81 -12.61 17.72
N VAL A 49 -6.31 -12.10 18.84
CA VAL A 49 -6.60 -12.60 20.18
C VAL A 49 -6.98 -11.43 21.08
N ASP A 50 -8.19 -11.47 21.62
CA ASP A 50 -8.70 -10.50 22.56
C ASP A 50 -8.89 -11.18 23.92
N TYR A 51 -8.30 -10.60 24.96
CA TYR A 51 -8.39 -11.10 26.30
C TYR A 51 -8.78 -10.00 27.29
N THR A 52 -9.81 -10.27 28.10
CA THR A 52 -10.25 -9.33 29.14
C THR A 52 -10.15 -9.98 30.51
N LEU A 53 -9.36 -9.36 31.40
CA LEU A 53 -9.11 -9.82 32.73
C LEU A 53 -9.92 -8.98 33.74
N TYR A 54 -10.68 -9.64 34.61
CA TYR A 54 -11.52 -9.04 35.67
C TYR A 54 -12.47 -7.93 35.18
N ASN A 55 -12.84 -7.90 33.90
CA ASN A 55 -13.59 -6.79 33.28
C ASN A 55 -12.93 -5.42 33.45
N LYS A 56 -11.62 -5.36 33.66
CA LYS A 56 -10.86 -4.13 33.89
C LYS A 56 -9.74 -3.93 32.90
N TYR A 57 -9.02 -4.99 32.56
CA TYR A 57 -7.84 -4.95 31.70
C TYR A 57 -8.18 -5.70 30.43
N SER A 58 -8.10 -5.03 29.30
CA SER A 58 -8.29 -5.67 28.01
C SER A 58 -6.98 -5.59 27.21
N LEU A 59 -6.56 -6.74 26.69
CA LEU A 59 -5.43 -6.91 25.79
C LEU A 59 -5.97 -7.39 24.46
N SER A 60 -5.59 -6.72 23.38
CA SER A 60 -5.81 -7.19 22.02
C SER A 60 -4.46 -7.33 21.31
N VAL A 61 -4.21 -8.47 20.73
CA VAL A 61 -3.02 -8.74 19.92
C VAL A 61 -3.48 -9.22 18.57
N SER A 62 -3.01 -8.58 17.52
CA SER A 62 -3.27 -9.04 16.17
C SER A 62 -2.00 -9.13 15.34
N MET A 63 -2.00 -10.04 14.39
CA MET A 63 -0.95 -10.19 13.40
C MET A 63 -1.56 -10.38 12.02
N ARG A 64 -1.06 -9.64 11.06
CA ARG A 64 -1.45 -9.75 9.66
C ARG A 64 -0.21 -9.94 8.81
N GLY A 65 -0.24 -10.93 7.94
CA GLY A 65 0.72 -11.13 6.88
C GLY A 65 0.05 -10.88 5.53
N ASP A 66 0.57 -9.98 4.74
CA ASP A 66 0.08 -9.65 3.41
C ASP A 66 1.16 -9.94 2.37
N GLY A 67 0.81 -10.71 1.35
CA GLY A 67 1.66 -10.99 0.20
C GLY A 67 1.13 -10.27 -1.05
N SER A 68 2.04 -9.71 -1.85
CA SER A 68 1.69 -9.01 -3.08
C SER A 68 2.67 -9.34 -4.21
N SER A 69 2.12 -9.51 -5.41
CA SER A 69 2.92 -9.67 -6.64
C SER A 69 3.51 -8.36 -7.18
N MET A 70 3.15 -7.21 -6.60
CA MET A 70 3.59 -5.88 -7.05
C MET A 70 4.96 -5.47 -6.53
N VAL A 71 5.46 -6.14 -5.49
CA VAL A 71 6.77 -5.87 -4.88
C VAL A 71 7.82 -6.87 -5.34
N GLY A 72 9.09 -6.60 -5.03
CA GLY A 72 10.20 -7.49 -5.38
C GLY A 72 10.03 -8.89 -4.78
N ASN A 73 10.61 -9.91 -5.43
CA ASN A 73 10.45 -11.31 -5.03
C ASN A 73 10.88 -11.58 -3.59
N ASP A 74 11.95 -10.92 -3.14
CA ASP A 74 12.47 -11.06 -1.77
C ASP A 74 11.64 -10.29 -0.72
N HIS A 75 10.71 -9.44 -1.17
CA HIS A 75 9.89 -8.56 -0.33
C HIS A 75 8.38 -8.81 -0.50
N THR A 76 8.00 -9.93 -1.11
CA THR A 76 6.60 -10.28 -1.40
C THR A 76 5.72 -10.21 -0.16
N TRP A 77 6.20 -10.67 0.99
CA TRP A 77 5.44 -10.71 2.23
C TRP A 77 5.81 -9.57 3.19
N GLY A 78 4.78 -8.82 3.63
CA GLY A 78 4.85 -7.85 4.72
C GLY A 78 4.18 -8.40 5.98
N PHE A 79 4.76 -8.12 7.18
CA PHE A 79 4.20 -8.53 8.47
C PHE A 79 3.84 -7.31 9.30
N PHE A 80 2.59 -7.26 9.75
CA PHE A 80 1.97 -6.10 10.39
C PHE A 80 1.35 -6.49 11.74
N PRO A 81 2.19 -6.55 12.80
CA PRO A 81 1.71 -6.80 14.14
C PRO A 81 1.03 -5.58 14.73
N SER A 82 0.05 -5.80 15.62
CA SER A 82 -0.46 -4.76 16.49
C SER A 82 -0.78 -5.31 17.89
N VAL A 83 -0.66 -4.44 18.88
CA VAL A 83 -1.02 -4.71 20.26
C VAL A 83 -1.70 -3.49 20.86
N SER A 84 -2.78 -3.72 21.58
CA SER A 84 -3.45 -2.66 22.36
C SER A 84 -3.78 -3.14 23.77
N LEU A 85 -3.67 -2.20 24.70
CA LEU A 85 -4.00 -2.39 26.10
C LEU A 85 -5.01 -1.32 26.50
N SER A 86 -6.01 -1.72 27.25
CA SER A 86 -6.90 -0.77 27.91
C SER A 86 -7.16 -1.16 29.36
N TRP A 87 -7.24 -0.13 30.20
CA TRP A 87 -7.50 -0.26 31.61
C TRP A 87 -8.71 0.57 32.01
N ASP A 88 -9.78 -0.10 32.40
CA ASP A 88 -10.97 0.55 32.99
C ASP A 88 -10.72 0.81 34.48
N MET A 89 -10.15 1.97 34.77
CA MET A 89 -9.80 2.37 36.15
C MET A 89 -11.05 2.56 37.03
N LYS A 90 -12.23 2.86 36.44
CA LYS A 90 -13.46 3.02 37.19
C LYS A 90 -13.86 1.73 37.89
N GLN A 91 -13.44 0.57 37.41
CA GLN A 91 -13.69 -0.72 38.03
C GLN A 91 -12.79 -1.01 39.25
N GLU A 92 -11.80 -0.15 39.52
CA GLU A 92 -10.95 -0.29 40.70
C GLU A 92 -11.67 0.08 41.99
N LYS A 93 -11.42 -0.68 43.09
CA LYS A 93 -12.10 -0.49 44.38
C LYS A 93 -11.98 0.92 44.90
N TRP A 94 -10.81 1.54 44.76
CA TRP A 94 -10.51 2.88 45.24
C TRP A 94 -11.18 4.00 44.41
N LEU A 95 -11.47 3.76 43.12
CA LEU A 95 -12.10 4.72 42.23
C LEU A 95 -13.64 4.53 42.18
N ARG A 96 -14.10 3.32 42.46
CA ARG A 96 -15.54 2.97 42.41
C ARG A 96 -16.41 3.84 43.32
N SER A 97 -15.86 4.26 44.47
CA SER A 97 -16.54 5.12 45.43
C SER A 97 -16.76 6.57 44.99
N LEU A 98 -16.01 7.05 43.99
CA LEU A 98 -16.11 8.42 43.50
C LEU A 98 -17.31 8.58 42.55
N GLN A 99 -18.48 8.96 43.12
CA GLN A 99 -19.73 9.07 42.38
C GLN A 99 -19.72 10.09 41.22
N LYS A 100 -18.87 11.11 41.31
CA LYS A 100 -18.75 12.14 40.25
C LYS A 100 -18.07 11.65 38.99
N ILE A 101 -17.19 10.64 39.10
CA ILE A 101 -16.50 10.03 37.98
C ILE A 101 -17.31 8.80 37.55
N THR A 102 -17.87 8.85 36.36
CA THR A 102 -18.69 7.76 35.81
C THR A 102 -17.83 6.80 34.98
N MET A 103 -16.84 7.31 34.28
CA MET A 103 -15.94 6.56 33.46
C MET A 103 -14.51 7.12 33.59
N LEU A 104 -13.53 6.25 33.73
CA LEU A 104 -12.12 6.59 33.58
C LEU A 104 -11.42 5.39 32.96
N LYS A 105 -11.00 5.55 31.70
CA LYS A 105 -10.35 4.49 30.93
C LYS A 105 -9.04 5.02 30.36
N LEU A 106 -7.96 4.29 30.58
CA LEU A 106 -6.69 4.50 29.91
C LEU A 106 -6.52 3.47 28.81
N ARG A 107 -5.94 3.89 27.68
CA ARG A 107 -5.67 3.01 26.56
C ARG A 107 -4.34 3.37 25.91
N THR A 108 -3.64 2.36 25.45
CA THR A 108 -2.44 2.53 24.64
C THR A 108 -2.39 1.44 23.58
N GLY A 109 -1.80 1.75 22.46
CA GLY A 109 -1.66 0.80 21.38
C GLY A 109 -0.42 1.07 20.53
N TYR A 110 0.10 0.02 19.96
CA TYR A 110 1.13 0.05 18.94
C TYR A 110 0.68 -0.83 17.78
N GLY A 111 0.82 -0.32 16.56
CA GLY A 111 0.50 -1.09 15.37
C GLY A 111 1.38 -0.71 14.19
N ARG A 112 1.62 -1.70 13.33
CA ARG A 112 2.26 -1.49 12.03
C ARG A 112 1.25 -1.76 10.92
N SER A 113 1.34 -0.99 9.84
CA SER A 113 0.55 -1.18 8.62
C SER A 113 1.45 -1.03 7.41
N GLY A 114 1.13 -1.78 6.35
CA GLY A 114 1.79 -1.70 5.05
C GLY A 114 0.97 -0.89 4.06
N ASN A 115 1.66 -0.28 3.11
CA ASN A 115 1.06 0.43 1.99
C ASN A 115 1.81 0.09 0.70
N LEU A 116 1.07 -0.12 -0.39
CA LEU A 116 1.57 -0.34 -1.75
C LEU A 116 1.09 0.76 -2.72
N GLY A 117 0.45 1.79 -2.19
CA GLY A 117 -0.04 2.90 -3.01
C GLY A 117 1.11 3.59 -3.74
N GLY A 118 1.07 3.60 -5.06
CA GLY A 118 2.14 4.15 -5.90
C GLY A 118 3.02 3.10 -6.60
N ILE A 119 2.84 1.81 -6.32
CA ILE A 119 3.44 0.72 -7.09
C ILE A 119 2.40 0.21 -8.09
N SER A 120 2.75 0.21 -9.37
CA SER A 120 1.95 -0.48 -10.40
C SER A 120 2.39 -1.93 -10.54
N SER A 121 1.53 -2.76 -11.14
CA SER A 121 1.70 -4.22 -11.23
C SER A 121 3.02 -4.66 -11.87
N TYR A 122 3.67 -3.81 -12.65
CA TYR A 122 4.87 -4.15 -13.42
C TYR A 122 6.10 -3.31 -13.07
N THR A 123 6.07 -2.51 -12.01
CA THR A 123 7.17 -1.60 -11.64
C THR A 123 8.47 -2.34 -11.28
N THR A 124 8.37 -3.58 -10.82
CA THR A 124 9.52 -4.44 -10.49
C THR A 124 10.09 -5.18 -11.70
N LEU A 125 9.39 -5.16 -12.84
CA LEU A 125 9.73 -5.91 -14.04
C LEU A 125 10.25 -5.01 -15.16
N ASN A 126 11.14 -5.55 -15.99
CA ASN A 126 11.55 -4.91 -17.23
C ASN A 126 10.42 -5.00 -18.26
N THR A 127 9.70 -3.92 -18.44
CA THR A 127 8.63 -3.82 -19.43
C THR A 127 9.12 -3.13 -20.68
N VAL A 128 8.76 -3.67 -21.84
CA VAL A 128 9.12 -3.14 -23.15
C VAL A 128 7.86 -2.84 -23.96
N ARG A 129 7.94 -1.81 -24.78
CA ARG A 129 6.89 -1.43 -25.72
C ARG A 129 7.51 -1.16 -27.09
N GLN A 130 6.72 -1.28 -28.12
CA GLN A 130 7.09 -0.79 -29.44
C GLN A 130 7.37 0.72 -29.38
N ASN A 131 8.58 1.14 -29.76
CA ASN A 131 9.00 2.54 -29.72
C ASN A 131 9.37 3.12 -31.09
N GLY A 132 9.24 2.35 -32.17
CA GLY A 132 9.49 2.81 -33.52
C GLY A 132 9.52 1.72 -34.57
N ILE A 133 9.80 2.13 -35.79
CA ILE A 133 10.05 1.23 -36.94
C ILE A 133 11.34 1.69 -37.59
N VAL A 134 12.27 0.76 -37.78
CA VAL A 134 13.53 0.98 -38.54
C VAL A 134 13.53 0.15 -39.80
N SER A 135 14.17 0.61 -40.83
CA SER A 135 14.36 -0.18 -42.05
C SER A 135 15.63 -1.03 -41.93
N VAL A 136 15.45 -2.34 -41.96
CA VAL A 136 16.56 -3.31 -41.97
C VAL A 136 16.49 -4.07 -43.31
N ASN A 137 17.52 -3.95 -44.13
CA ASN A 137 17.56 -4.55 -45.48
C ASN A 137 16.31 -4.20 -46.33
N SER A 138 15.90 -2.91 -46.29
CA SER A 138 14.71 -2.38 -46.98
C SER A 138 13.37 -2.94 -46.48
N SER A 139 13.37 -3.67 -45.38
CA SER A 139 12.14 -4.16 -44.73
C SER A 139 11.86 -3.37 -43.44
N PRO A 140 10.63 -2.90 -43.23
CA PRO A 140 10.26 -2.24 -41.99
C PRO A 140 10.29 -3.25 -40.82
N THR A 141 11.10 -2.94 -39.81
CA THR A 141 11.27 -3.78 -38.62
C THR A 141 10.85 -2.97 -37.39
N VAL A 142 9.98 -3.55 -36.57
CA VAL A 142 9.49 -2.95 -35.32
C VAL A 142 10.62 -2.97 -34.29
N THR A 143 10.90 -1.82 -33.68
CA THR A 143 11.82 -1.70 -32.55
C THR A 143 11.07 -1.73 -31.24
N MET A 144 11.65 -2.40 -30.25
CA MET A 144 11.17 -2.47 -28.89
C MET A 144 12.10 -1.67 -27.98
N GLY A 145 11.53 -0.91 -27.06
CA GLY A 145 12.28 -0.16 -26.06
C GLY A 145 11.66 -0.32 -24.69
N MET A 146 12.45 -0.13 -23.65
CA MET A 146 11.95 -0.04 -22.27
C MET A 146 10.98 1.12 -22.16
N ILE A 147 10.01 1.03 -21.26
CA ILE A 147 9.03 2.12 -21.01
C ILE A 147 9.27 2.83 -19.69
N SER A 148 10.04 2.22 -18.79
CA SER A 148 10.41 2.79 -17.48
C SER A 148 11.65 2.09 -16.96
N ASN A 149 12.30 2.68 -15.96
CA ASN A 149 13.26 1.96 -15.16
C ASN A 149 12.51 1.03 -14.20
N ASN A 150 12.94 -0.23 -14.13
CA ASN A 150 12.42 -1.18 -13.16
C ASN A 150 13.24 -1.14 -11.87
N ASN A 151 12.60 -1.51 -10.77
CA ASN A 151 13.30 -1.70 -9.50
C ASN A 151 12.83 -3.03 -8.85
N PRO A 152 13.65 -4.09 -8.92
CA PRO A 152 13.33 -5.39 -8.32
C PRO A 152 13.37 -5.39 -6.79
N ASP A 153 13.98 -4.36 -6.17
CA ASP A 153 14.14 -4.26 -4.72
C ASP A 153 12.99 -3.49 -4.03
N LEU A 154 11.91 -3.20 -4.77
CA LEU A 154 10.74 -2.53 -4.21
C LEU A 154 10.10 -3.37 -3.10
N LYS A 155 9.80 -2.71 -1.99
CA LYS A 155 9.18 -3.30 -0.80
C LYS A 155 8.01 -2.47 -0.29
N TRP A 156 7.31 -3.01 0.69
CA TRP A 156 6.21 -2.35 1.38
C TRP A 156 6.67 -1.06 2.07
N GLU A 157 5.98 0.04 1.81
CA GLU A 157 6.03 1.20 2.68
C GLU A 157 5.39 0.82 4.01
N THR A 158 6.06 1.09 5.13
CA THR A 158 5.61 0.68 6.45
C THR A 158 5.34 1.88 7.34
N ARG A 159 4.16 1.92 7.95
CA ARG A 159 3.78 2.91 8.95
C ARG A 159 3.63 2.23 10.31
N ALA A 160 4.41 2.69 11.30
CA ALA A 160 4.30 2.31 12.69
C ALA A 160 3.64 3.46 13.47
N THR A 161 2.59 3.16 14.22
CA THR A 161 1.88 4.14 15.03
C THR A 161 1.80 3.66 16.47
N TRP A 162 2.14 4.54 17.40
CA TRP A 162 1.91 4.38 18.82
C TRP A 162 0.94 5.45 19.29
N ASN A 163 -0.01 5.06 20.13
CA ASN A 163 -0.95 5.98 20.73
C ASN A 163 -1.15 5.70 22.23
N ILE A 164 -1.48 6.75 22.96
CA ILE A 164 -1.93 6.69 24.36
C ILE A 164 -3.10 7.63 24.52
N GLY A 165 -4.16 7.17 25.16
CA GLY A 165 -5.39 7.94 25.34
C GLY A 165 -5.99 7.75 26.72
N ALA A 166 -6.77 8.75 27.13
CA ALA A 166 -7.57 8.74 28.35
C ALA A 166 -8.98 9.21 28.06
N ASP A 167 -9.96 8.46 28.56
CA ASP A 167 -11.37 8.81 28.47
C ASP A 167 -11.90 9.06 29.88
N LEU A 168 -12.46 10.24 30.12
CA LEU A 168 -13.02 10.67 31.39
C LEU A 168 -14.50 11.02 31.24
N GLY A 169 -15.37 10.34 31.94
CA GLY A 169 -16.79 10.65 32.04
C GLY A 169 -17.15 11.17 33.42
N LEU A 170 -17.87 12.29 33.49
CA LEU A 170 -18.29 12.95 34.73
C LEU A 170 -19.80 13.09 34.76
N TRP A 171 -20.36 13.11 36.00
CA TRP A 171 -21.77 13.38 36.29
C TRP A 171 -22.74 12.52 35.45
N ASN A 172 -22.63 11.20 35.54
CA ASN A 172 -23.42 10.25 34.75
C ASN A 172 -23.25 10.46 33.24
N ASN A 173 -21.99 10.69 32.81
CA ASN A 173 -21.61 10.96 31.42
C ASN A 173 -22.26 12.20 30.80
N ARG A 174 -22.65 13.19 31.61
CA ARG A 174 -23.10 14.49 31.11
C ARG A 174 -21.95 15.28 30.49
N LEU A 175 -20.73 15.04 30.96
CA LEU A 175 -19.52 15.53 30.36
C LEU A 175 -18.60 14.35 30.10
N VAL A 176 -18.18 14.19 28.84
CA VAL A 176 -17.19 13.19 28.42
C VAL A 176 -16.05 13.92 27.76
N LEU A 177 -14.84 13.68 28.26
CA LEU A 177 -13.59 14.23 27.74
C LEU A 177 -12.74 13.06 27.26
N THR A 178 -12.21 13.17 26.04
CA THR A 178 -11.24 12.24 25.48
C THR A 178 -10.01 13.03 25.08
N ALA A 179 -8.85 12.58 25.56
CA ALA A 179 -7.57 13.08 25.13
C ALA A 179 -6.73 11.91 24.58
N GLU A 180 -6.10 12.12 23.44
CA GLU A 180 -5.29 11.09 22.82
C GLU A 180 -4.04 11.74 22.20
N TYR A 181 -2.88 11.21 22.56
CA TYR A 181 -1.61 11.54 21.92
C TYR A 181 -1.20 10.38 21.01
N TYR A 182 -0.75 10.70 19.80
CA TYR A 182 -0.20 9.71 18.89
C TYR A 182 1.16 10.15 18.34
N TYR A 183 1.98 9.15 18.05
CA TYR A 183 3.21 9.27 17.29
C TYR A 183 3.24 8.22 16.18
N SER A 184 3.41 8.66 14.94
CA SER A 184 3.43 7.81 13.77
C SER A 184 4.72 8.04 12.99
N LYS A 185 5.37 6.95 12.58
CA LYS A 185 6.55 6.99 11.70
C LYS A 185 6.32 6.11 10.49
N THR A 186 6.40 6.72 9.31
CA THR A 186 6.40 6.01 8.02
C THR A 186 7.84 5.84 7.57
N THR A 187 8.23 4.64 7.19
CA THR A 187 9.54 4.29 6.67
C THR A 187 9.41 3.60 5.33
N ASP A 188 10.49 3.55 4.57
CA ASP A 188 10.52 2.95 3.24
C ASP A 188 9.48 3.59 2.30
N MET A 189 9.34 4.92 2.39
CA MET A 189 8.39 5.67 1.57
C MET A 189 8.73 5.52 0.09
N LEU A 190 7.69 5.28 -0.71
CA LEU A 190 7.82 5.17 -2.16
C LEU A 190 8.00 6.55 -2.78
N TYR A 191 9.11 6.76 -3.45
CA TYR A 191 9.45 8.02 -4.10
C TYR A 191 10.14 7.80 -5.44
N ALA A 192 9.70 8.52 -6.47
CA ALA A 192 10.37 8.56 -7.77
C ALA A 192 11.43 9.65 -7.77
N TYR A 193 12.69 9.25 -7.79
CA TYR A 193 13.83 10.17 -7.79
C TYR A 193 14.57 10.20 -9.12
N ASP A 194 15.30 11.29 -9.34
CA ASP A 194 16.06 11.49 -10.58
C ASP A 194 17.30 10.61 -10.61
N VAL A 195 17.52 9.94 -11.73
CA VAL A 195 18.70 9.11 -12.01
C VAL A 195 19.38 9.56 -13.29
N PRO A 196 20.70 9.37 -13.44
CA PRO A 196 21.42 9.74 -14.65
C PRO A 196 21.05 8.85 -15.84
N VAL A 197 20.91 9.45 -17.01
CA VAL A 197 20.73 8.74 -18.28
C VAL A 197 21.96 9.05 -19.16
N PRO A 198 22.84 8.07 -19.53
CA PRO A 198 22.91 6.68 -19.05
C PRO A 198 23.49 6.56 -17.63
N PRO A 199 23.48 5.42 -16.93
CA PRO A 199 23.17 4.08 -17.44
C PRO A 199 21.69 3.70 -17.42
N PHE A 200 20.83 4.49 -16.75
CA PHE A 200 19.38 4.23 -16.73
C PHE A 200 18.75 4.58 -18.09
N ALA A 201 17.64 3.92 -18.42
CA ALA A 201 16.89 4.18 -19.64
C ALA A 201 16.06 5.46 -19.57
N TYR A 202 15.63 5.85 -18.37
CA TYR A 202 14.81 7.02 -18.06
C TYR A 202 15.38 7.79 -16.88
N ASP A 203 14.99 9.03 -16.75
CA ASP A 203 15.45 9.96 -15.70
C ASP A 203 14.81 9.75 -14.32
N LYS A 204 13.82 8.85 -14.21
CA LYS A 204 13.11 8.55 -12.97
C LYS A 204 13.24 7.08 -12.59
N LEU A 205 13.47 6.81 -11.31
CA LEU A 205 13.44 5.49 -10.72
C LEU A 205 12.57 5.51 -9.46
N LEU A 206 11.60 4.63 -9.38
CA LEU A 206 10.80 4.44 -8.15
C LEU A 206 11.58 3.59 -7.16
N ALA A 207 11.77 4.07 -5.93
CA ALA A 207 12.42 3.31 -4.87
C ALA A 207 11.84 3.64 -3.49
N ASN A 208 12.14 2.78 -2.52
CA ASN A 208 11.80 3.01 -1.13
C ASN A 208 12.85 3.91 -0.47
N LEU A 209 12.59 5.20 -0.43
CA LEU A 209 13.50 6.21 0.11
C LEU A 209 12.83 7.08 1.16
N GLY A 210 13.59 7.36 2.21
CA GLY A 210 13.16 8.33 3.20
C GLY A 210 12.21 7.80 4.27
N SER A 211 11.96 8.67 5.23
CA SER A 211 11.01 8.43 6.31
C SER A 211 10.38 9.74 6.73
N MET A 212 9.16 9.65 7.24
CA MET A 212 8.41 10.79 7.77
C MET A 212 7.84 10.43 9.13
N SER A 213 7.83 11.38 10.05
CA SER A 213 7.14 11.25 11.33
C SER A 213 6.04 12.29 11.48
N ASN A 214 4.98 11.91 12.15
CA ASN A 214 3.84 12.77 12.48
C ASN A 214 3.41 12.47 13.92
N GLN A 215 3.08 13.50 14.67
CA GLN A 215 2.58 13.40 16.03
C GLN A 215 1.51 14.46 16.28
N GLY A 216 0.61 14.16 17.20
CA GLY A 216 -0.48 15.07 17.53
C GLY A 216 -1.19 14.71 18.82
N LEU A 217 -2.02 15.64 19.26
CA LEU A 217 -2.91 15.53 20.42
C LEU A 217 -4.34 15.79 19.97
#